data_b19bd11b7220a371e3d90d853df59452
#
_entry.id   b19bd11b7220a371e3d90d853df59452
#
_cell.length_a   1.000
_cell.length_b   1.000
_cell.length_c   1.000
_cell.angle_alpha   90.00
_cell.angle_beta   90.00
_cell.angle_gamma   90.00
#
_symmetry.space_group_name_H-M   'P 1'
#
loop_
_entity.id
_entity.type
_entity.pdbx_description
1 polymer ?
#
loop_
_entity_poly.entity_id
_entity_poly.type
_entity_poly.pdbx_seq_one_letter_code
_entity_poly.pdbx_strand_id
1 'polypeptide(L)'
;MNTKSDQVAQRSEELFTSGLFCAESVLQAIAESRGIKSDLIPKIGTGLCSGLSRTGGICGAVSGGVLAINLVSGRTDASQSVENNYRQVRAFLNEFEAKFGSTNCGRLLGCRLDTPAGQQFFKENKLREKCQTFTREAARMASETLASA
;
A
#
# COMPACT_ATOMS: atom_id res chain seq x y z
N MET A 1 4.64 -2.75 22.93
CA MET A 1 4.98 -1.32 22.88
C MET A 1 4.56 -0.75 21.52
N ASN A 2 3.92 0.42 21.52
CA ASN A 2 3.36 1.02 20.31
C ASN A 2 4.40 1.86 19.58
N THR A 3 5.07 1.29 18.57
CA THR A 3 6.10 1.97 17.78
C THR A 3 5.48 2.98 16.82
N LYS A 4 6.32 3.83 16.19
CA LYS A 4 5.88 4.73 15.14
C LYS A 4 5.27 3.94 13.97
N SER A 5 5.88 2.81 13.60
CA SER A 5 5.35 1.95 12.52
C SER A 5 4.01 1.31 12.90
N ASP A 6 3.80 0.98 14.18
CA ASP A 6 2.51 0.50 14.66
C ASP A 6 1.44 1.58 14.56
N GLN A 7 1.79 2.82 14.87
CA GLN A 7 0.88 3.96 14.76
C GLN A 7 0.49 4.22 13.30
N VAL A 8 1.45 4.13 12.39
CA VAL A 8 1.19 4.26 10.94
C VAL A 8 0.27 3.14 10.46
N ALA A 9 0.54 1.91 10.88
CA ALA A 9 -0.30 0.76 10.55
C ALA A 9 -1.74 0.97 11.02
N GLN A 10 -1.91 1.38 12.27
CA GLN A 10 -3.22 1.68 12.84
C GLN A 10 -3.93 2.79 12.08
N ARG A 11 -3.22 3.86 11.75
CA ARG A 11 -3.80 4.98 10.99
C ARG A 11 -4.27 4.54 9.60
N SER A 12 -3.48 3.72 8.90
CA SER A 12 -3.87 3.20 7.60
C SER A 12 -5.14 2.35 7.68
N GLU A 13 -5.27 1.55 8.73
CA GLU A 13 -6.47 0.75 8.98
C GLU A 13 -7.69 1.63 9.24
N GLU A 14 -7.54 2.69 10.03
CA GLU A 14 -8.61 3.66 10.27
C GLU A 14 -9.08 4.33 8.99
N LEU A 15 -8.14 4.73 8.13
CA LEU A 15 -8.47 5.34 6.84
C LEU A 15 -9.21 4.35 5.94
N PHE A 16 -8.77 3.10 5.91
CA PHE A 16 -9.43 2.04 5.14
C PHE A 16 -10.86 1.81 5.64
N THR A 17 -11.06 1.72 6.93
CA THR A 17 -12.40 1.52 7.50
C THR A 17 -13.30 2.75 7.35
N SER A 18 -12.72 3.94 7.19
CA SER A 18 -13.47 5.17 6.94
C SER A 18 -13.93 5.33 5.49
N GLY A 19 -13.46 4.46 4.58
CA GLY A 19 -13.92 4.45 3.19
C GLY A 19 -12.85 4.66 2.13
N LEU A 20 -11.62 5.04 2.49
CA LEU A 20 -10.51 5.02 1.54
C LEU A 20 -10.12 3.57 1.26
N PHE A 21 -9.55 3.32 0.08
CA PHE A 21 -9.07 1.97 -0.25
C PHE A 21 -7.57 1.82 0.03
N CYS A 22 -7.02 0.66 -0.32
CA CYS A 22 -5.70 0.22 0.12
C CYS A 22 -4.56 1.19 -0.22
N ALA A 23 -4.39 1.57 -1.48
CA ALA A 23 -3.29 2.45 -1.89
C ALA A 23 -3.42 3.85 -1.28
N GLU A 24 -4.63 4.38 -1.27
CA GLU A 24 -4.91 5.69 -0.68
C GLU A 24 -4.59 5.71 0.81
N SER A 25 -5.00 4.67 1.52
CA SER A 25 -4.83 4.57 2.98
C SER A 25 -3.36 4.48 3.38
N VAL A 26 -2.58 3.62 2.71
CA VAL A 26 -1.15 3.48 2.97
C VAL A 26 -0.41 4.78 2.70
N LEU A 27 -0.66 5.38 1.54
CA LEU A 27 -0.02 6.63 1.14
C LEU A 27 -0.30 7.74 2.13
N GLN A 28 -1.57 7.95 2.47
CA GLN A 28 -1.96 9.04 3.37
C GLN A 28 -1.43 8.83 4.78
N ALA A 29 -1.48 7.63 5.32
CA ALA A 29 -1.00 7.34 6.67
C ALA A 29 0.49 7.66 6.80
N ILE A 30 1.30 7.28 5.82
CA ILE A 30 2.74 7.56 5.83
C ILE A 30 3.00 9.06 5.63
N ALA A 31 2.30 9.72 4.72
CA ALA A 31 2.42 11.16 4.51
C ALA A 31 2.13 11.92 5.80
N GLU A 32 1.04 11.60 6.49
CA GLU A 32 0.69 12.21 7.77
C GLU A 32 1.80 12.02 8.82
N SER A 33 2.35 10.82 8.91
CA SER A 33 3.40 10.49 9.87
C SER A 33 4.70 11.26 9.62
N ARG A 34 4.88 11.77 8.42
CA ARG A 34 6.06 12.54 8.00
C ARG A 34 5.79 14.04 7.93
N GLY A 35 4.60 14.48 8.30
CA GLY A 35 4.21 15.88 8.20
C GLY A 35 4.09 16.39 6.77
N ILE A 36 3.92 15.50 5.80
CA ILE A 36 3.78 15.85 4.39
C ILE A 36 2.32 16.08 4.08
N LYS A 37 1.99 17.29 3.64
CA LYS A 37 0.65 17.69 3.23
C LYS A 37 0.66 18.08 1.76
N SER A 38 -0.31 17.57 1.00
CA SER A 38 -0.43 17.88 -0.43
C SER A 38 -1.86 17.59 -0.87
N ASP A 39 -2.39 18.47 -1.74
CA ASP A 39 -3.70 18.26 -2.36
C ASP A 39 -3.71 17.07 -3.31
N LEU A 40 -2.53 16.52 -3.63
CA LEU A 40 -2.39 15.33 -4.47
C LEU A 40 -2.61 14.03 -3.69
N ILE A 41 -2.65 14.10 -2.36
CA ILE A 41 -2.83 12.94 -1.49
C ILE A 41 -4.22 13.01 -0.86
N PRO A 42 -5.04 11.95 -0.92
CA PRO A 42 -4.73 10.60 -1.42
C PRO A 42 -4.96 10.37 -2.92
N LYS A 43 -5.42 11.36 -3.67
CA LYS A 43 -5.96 11.14 -5.02
C LYS A 43 -4.99 10.50 -6.02
N ILE A 44 -3.67 10.70 -5.90
CA ILE A 44 -2.71 10.05 -6.79
C ILE A 44 -2.65 8.54 -6.60
N GLY A 45 -3.20 8.03 -5.51
CA GLY A 45 -3.27 6.60 -5.25
C GLY A 45 -4.56 5.93 -5.71
N THR A 46 -5.58 6.70 -6.07
CA THR A 46 -6.93 6.16 -6.29
C THR A 46 -6.97 5.04 -7.35
N GLY A 47 -6.40 5.25 -8.52
CA GLY A 47 -6.40 4.25 -9.59
C GLY A 47 -5.52 3.04 -9.32
N LEU A 48 -4.65 3.09 -8.32
CA LEU A 48 -3.80 1.98 -7.91
C LEU A 48 -4.52 1.02 -6.96
N CYS A 49 -5.64 1.44 -6.39
CA CYS A 49 -6.44 0.61 -5.51
C CYS A 49 -7.08 -0.57 -6.25
N SER A 50 -7.47 -1.59 -5.49
CA SER A 50 -8.19 -2.75 -6.02
C SER A 50 -7.43 -3.49 -7.12
N GLY A 51 -6.10 -3.64 -6.95
CA GLY A 51 -5.26 -4.34 -7.91
C GLY A 51 -5.20 -3.63 -9.25
N LEU A 52 -4.90 -2.35 -9.23
CA LEU A 52 -4.83 -1.45 -10.38
C LEU A 52 -6.19 -1.37 -11.07
N SER A 53 -7.12 -0.70 -10.39
CA SER A 53 -8.48 -0.45 -10.89
C SER A 53 -9.23 -1.72 -11.26
N ARG A 54 -9.12 -2.76 -10.42
CA ARG A 54 -9.80 -4.05 -10.57
C ARG A 54 -9.32 -4.92 -11.72
N THR A 55 -8.09 -4.71 -12.20
CA THR A 55 -7.55 -5.51 -13.32
C THR A 55 -6.78 -6.76 -12.87
N GLY A 56 -6.73 -7.03 -11.57
CA GLY A 56 -5.96 -8.17 -11.06
C GLY A 56 -4.46 -7.93 -11.04
N GLY A 57 -4.04 -6.67 -11.08
CA GLY A 57 -2.63 -6.27 -11.04
C GLY A 57 -2.04 -6.24 -9.65
N ILE A 58 -1.04 -5.39 -9.45
CA ILE A 58 -0.36 -5.25 -8.15
C ILE A 58 -1.35 -4.84 -7.08
N CYS A 59 -1.27 -5.47 -5.91
CA CYS A 59 -2.07 -5.13 -4.73
C CYS A 59 -1.92 -3.63 -4.42
N GLY A 60 -3.05 -2.95 -4.20
CA GLY A 60 -3.04 -1.51 -3.92
C GLY A 60 -2.28 -1.15 -2.65
N ALA A 61 -2.25 -2.03 -1.65
CA ALA A 61 -1.44 -1.83 -0.45
C ALA A 61 0.05 -1.78 -0.81
N VAL A 62 0.48 -2.61 -1.77
CA VAL A 62 1.86 -2.63 -2.26
C VAL A 62 2.17 -1.36 -3.06
N SER A 63 1.36 -1.01 -4.05
CA SER A 63 1.58 0.21 -4.85
C SER A 63 1.50 1.47 -4.00
N GLY A 64 0.60 1.50 -3.02
CA GLY A 64 0.53 2.60 -2.04
C GLY A 64 1.79 2.72 -1.21
N GLY A 65 2.35 1.58 -0.79
CA GLY A 65 3.63 1.55 -0.07
C GLY A 65 4.78 2.07 -0.92
N VAL A 66 4.81 1.70 -2.20
CA VAL A 66 5.82 2.21 -3.15
C VAL A 66 5.68 3.72 -3.32
N LEU A 67 4.46 4.22 -3.52
CA LEU A 67 4.22 5.67 -3.60
C LEU A 67 4.70 6.39 -2.34
N ALA A 68 4.42 5.84 -1.17
CA ALA A 68 4.84 6.43 0.10
C ALA A 68 6.36 6.46 0.24
N ILE A 69 7.03 5.39 -0.16
CA ILE A 69 8.50 5.35 -0.19
C ILE A 69 9.03 6.41 -1.16
N ASN A 70 8.43 6.50 -2.36
CA ASN A 70 8.81 7.50 -3.36
C ASN A 70 8.64 8.94 -2.85
N LEU A 71 7.61 9.17 -2.06
CA LEU A 71 7.34 10.49 -1.48
C LEU A 71 8.49 10.96 -0.59
N VAL A 72 9.17 10.03 0.08
CA VAL A 72 10.26 10.32 1.00
C VAL A 72 11.63 10.25 0.32
N SER A 73 11.88 9.21 -0.49
CA SER A 73 13.20 8.94 -1.08
C SER A 73 13.25 9.01 -2.60
N GLY A 74 12.16 9.41 -3.26
CA GLY A 74 12.14 9.64 -4.69
C GLY A 74 13.04 10.82 -5.07
N ARG A 75 13.53 10.84 -6.31
CA ARG A 75 14.37 11.93 -6.79
C ARG A 75 13.52 13.08 -7.35
N THR A 76 14.05 14.30 -7.24
CA THR A 76 13.37 15.50 -7.72
C THR A 76 13.89 15.97 -9.08
N ASP A 77 15.04 15.44 -9.53
CA ASP A 77 15.56 15.73 -10.86
C ASP A 77 16.45 14.59 -11.36
N ALA A 78 16.81 14.63 -12.63
CA ALA A 78 17.52 13.53 -13.30
C ALA A 78 18.98 13.35 -12.82
N SER A 79 19.56 14.33 -12.14
CA SER A 79 20.94 14.23 -11.64
C SER A 79 21.04 13.39 -10.37
N GLN A 80 19.94 13.19 -9.66
CA GLN A 80 19.94 12.42 -8.43
C GLN A 80 19.89 10.91 -8.72
N SER A 81 20.60 10.14 -7.91
CA SER A 81 20.61 8.67 -8.02
C SER A 81 19.27 8.07 -7.61
N VAL A 82 18.88 6.99 -8.26
CA VAL A 82 17.71 6.19 -7.88
C VAL A 82 18.04 5.08 -6.88
N GLU A 83 19.33 4.85 -6.60
CA GLU A 83 19.77 3.64 -5.90
C GLU A 83 19.19 3.47 -4.50
N ASN A 84 19.12 4.54 -3.72
CA ASN A 84 18.54 4.47 -2.37
C ASN A 84 17.04 4.12 -2.42
N ASN A 85 16.31 4.79 -3.29
CA ASN A 85 14.87 4.53 -3.47
C ASN A 85 14.65 3.08 -3.94
N TYR A 86 15.37 2.64 -4.94
CA TYR A 86 15.23 1.28 -5.49
C TYR A 86 15.52 0.22 -4.44
N ARG A 87 16.54 0.44 -3.61
CA ARG A 87 16.89 -0.48 -2.52
C ARG A 87 15.72 -0.58 -1.52
N GLN A 88 15.16 0.54 -1.13
CA GLN A 88 14.03 0.58 -0.20
C GLN A 88 12.79 -0.09 -0.78
N VAL A 89 12.49 0.20 -2.04
CA VAL A 89 11.33 -0.40 -2.71
C VAL A 89 11.49 -1.92 -2.81
N ARG A 90 12.70 -2.40 -3.21
CA ARG A 90 12.95 -3.84 -3.29
C ARG A 90 12.82 -4.52 -1.92
N ALA A 91 13.35 -3.91 -0.88
CA ALA A 91 13.24 -4.44 0.49
C ALA A 91 11.78 -4.56 0.92
N PHE A 92 11.00 -3.54 0.66
CA PHE A 92 9.56 -3.52 0.95
C PHE A 92 8.81 -4.63 0.18
N LEU A 93 9.05 -4.73 -1.13
CA LEU A 93 8.41 -5.75 -1.98
C LEU A 93 8.74 -7.16 -1.51
N ASN A 94 10.01 -7.41 -1.20
CA ASN A 94 10.46 -8.73 -0.74
C ASN A 94 9.80 -9.10 0.60
N GLU A 95 9.71 -8.15 1.51
CA GLU A 95 9.09 -8.39 2.82
C GLU A 95 7.60 -8.70 2.69
N PHE A 96 6.89 -7.94 1.88
CA PHE A 96 5.46 -8.17 1.66
C PHE A 96 5.23 -9.53 1.00
N GLU A 97 5.99 -9.88 -0.03
CA GLU A 97 5.87 -11.16 -0.72
C GLU A 97 6.22 -12.34 0.20
N ALA A 98 7.25 -12.17 1.04
CA ALA A 98 7.63 -13.21 2.01
C ALA A 98 6.49 -13.48 3.02
N LYS A 99 5.77 -12.44 3.44
CA LYS A 99 4.69 -12.59 4.41
C LYS A 99 3.41 -13.14 3.78
N PHE A 100 3.03 -12.67 2.61
CA PHE A 100 1.72 -12.97 2.02
C PHE A 100 1.76 -13.87 0.79
N GLY A 101 2.94 -14.18 0.27
CA GLY A 101 3.12 -15.11 -0.84
C GLY A 101 3.07 -14.50 -2.23
N SER A 102 2.59 -13.27 -2.37
CA SER A 102 2.48 -12.58 -3.66
C SER A 102 2.31 -11.09 -3.45
N THR A 103 2.58 -10.30 -4.49
CA THR A 103 2.23 -8.88 -4.55
C THR A 103 1.05 -8.63 -5.50
N ASN A 104 0.52 -9.67 -6.11
CA ASN A 104 -0.54 -9.59 -7.12
C ASN A 104 -1.92 -9.73 -6.48
N CYS A 105 -2.81 -8.76 -6.71
CA CYS A 105 -4.14 -8.73 -6.11
C CYS A 105 -4.96 -9.98 -6.45
N GLY A 106 -4.96 -10.39 -7.71
CA GLY A 106 -5.71 -11.57 -8.14
C GLY A 106 -5.26 -12.84 -7.45
N ARG A 107 -3.96 -13.01 -7.25
CA ARG A 107 -3.40 -14.15 -6.53
C ARG A 107 -3.69 -14.10 -5.03
N LEU A 108 -3.56 -12.91 -4.43
CA LEU A 108 -3.82 -12.71 -3.01
C LEU A 108 -5.28 -12.99 -2.66
N LEU A 109 -6.20 -12.56 -3.52
CA LEU A 109 -7.64 -12.70 -3.27
C LEU A 109 -8.24 -13.98 -3.85
N GLY A 110 -7.60 -14.58 -4.85
CA GLY A 110 -8.14 -15.74 -5.55
C GLY A 110 -9.33 -15.42 -6.45
N CYS A 111 -9.51 -14.16 -6.84
CA CYS A 111 -10.61 -13.75 -7.71
C CYS A 111 -10.26 -12.48 -8.48
N ARG A 112 -11.04 -12.21 -9.53
CA ARG A 112 -10.95 -10.99 -10.34
C ARG A 112 -12.07 -10.04 -9.93
N LEU A 113 -11.72 -8.78 -9.65
CA LEU A 113 -12.70 -7.77 -9.23
C LEU A 113 -13.36 -7.05 -10.42
N ASP A 114 -12.92 -7.34 -11.63
CA ASP A 114 -13.50 -6.77 -12.86
C ASP A 114 -14.71 -7.57 -13.40
N THR A 115 -15.10 -8.64 -12.72
CA THR A 115 -16.26 -9.45 -13.12
C THR A 115 -17.32 -9.48 -12.01
N PRO A 116 -18.62 -9.61 -12.36
CA PRO A 116 -19.67 -9.78 -11.34
C PRO A 116 -19.44 -11.00 -10.45
N ALA A 117 -18.97 -12.12 -11.04
CA ALA A 117 -18.68 -13.34 -10.26
C ALA A 117 -17.56 -13.13 -9.26
N GLY A 118 -16.48 -12.44 -9.65
CA GLY A 118 -15.37 -12.13 -8.77
C GLY A 118 -15.77 -11.19 -7.64
N GLN A 119 -16.59 -10.19 -7.93
CA GLN A 119 -17.12 -9.26 -6.93
C GLN A 119 -18.02 -9.98 -5.93
N GLN A 120 -18.84 -10.91 -6.39
CA GLN A 120 -19.68 -11.72 -5.53
C GLN A 120 -18.83 -12.64 -4.63
N PHE A 121 -17.83 -13.30 -5.20
CA PHE A 121 -16.86 -14.12 -4.46
C PHE A 121 -16.18 -13.31 -3.37
N PHE A 122 -15.75 -12.10 -3.68
CA PHE A 122 -15.13 -11.18 -2.75
C PHE A 122 -16.05 -10.90 -1.55
N LYS A 123 -17.31 -10.59 -1.80
CA LYS A 123 -18.29 -10.31 -0.75
C LYS A 123 -18.60 -11.54 0.09
N GLU A 124 -18.86 -12.67 -0.54
CA GLU A 124 -19.25 -13.92 0.14
C GLU A 124 -18.15 -14.46 1.03
N ASN A 125 -16.89 -14.28 0.64
CA ASN A 125 -15.73 -14.75 1.39
C ASN A 125 -15.12 -13.67 2.29
N LYS A 126 -15.77 -12.51 2.42
CA LYS A 126 -15.35 -11.41 3.28
C LYS A 126 -13.89 -11.00 3.04
N LEU A 127 -13.49 -10.94 1.78
CA LEU A 127 -12.10 -10.68 1.40
C LEU A 127 -11.65 -9.25 1.69
N ARG A 128 -12.60 -8.34 1.98
CA ARG A 128 -12.28 -7.00 2.45
C ARG A 128 -11.42 -7.04 3.72
N GLU A 129 -11.62 -8.04 4.57
CA GLU A 129 -10.83 -8.22 5.78
C GLU A 129 -9.36 -8.53 5.45
N LYS A 130 -9.11 -9.30 4.38
CA LYS A 130 -7.75 -9.53 3.88
C LYS A 130 -7.14 -8.23 3.37
N CYS A 131 -7.89 -7.45 2.60
CA CYS A 131 -7.42 -6.16 2.10
C CYS A 131 -7.06 -5.21 3.24
N GLN A 132 -7.83 -5.22 4.31
CA GLN A 132 -7.54 -4.44 5.52
C GLN A 132 -6.20 -4.87 6.14
N THR A 133 -5.95 -6.18 6.24
CA THR A 133 -4.69 -6.73 6.75
C THR A 133 -3.52 -6.34 5.85
N PHE A 134 -3.67 -6.48 4.53
CA PHE A 134 -2.62 -6.08 3.58
C PHE A 134 -2.29 -4.60 3.71
N THR A 135 -3.32 -3.76 3.83
CA THR A 135 -3.18 -2.31 3.98
C THR A 135 -2.40 -1.96 5.25
N ARG A 136 -2.82 -2.52 6.37
CA ARG A 136 -2.18 -2.30 7.66
C ARG A 136 -0.71 -2.75 7.65
N GLU A 137 -0.44 -3.97 7.16
CA GLU A 137 0.90 -4.52 7.16
C GLU A 137 1.82 -3.84 6.13
N ALA A 138 1.30 -3.46 4.96
CA ALA A 138 2.07 -2.69 3.99
C ALA A 138 2.49 -1.34 4.56
N ALA A 139 1.60 -0.65 5.27
CA ALA A 139 1.92 0.62 5.92
C ALA A 139 3.01 0.45 6.98
N ARG A 140 2.91 -0.60 7.79
CA ARG A 140 3.94 -0.95 8.78
C ARG A 140 5.29 -1.18 8.11
N MET A 141 5.33 -2.05 7.11
CA MET A 141 6.56 -2.44 6.40
C MET A 141 7.22 -1.24 5.72
N ALA A 142 6.44 -0.42 5.01
CA ALA A 142 6.96 0.77 4.34
C ALA A 142 7.52 1.77 5.36
N SER A 143 6.84 1.97 6.48
CA SER A 143 7.31 2.84 7.55
C SER A 143 8.63 2.33 8.15
N GLU A 144 8.74 1.03 8.40
CA GLU A 144 9.97 0.42 8.93
C GLU A 144 11.12 0.52 7.92
N THR A 145 10.84 0.28 6.64
CA THR A 145 11.83 0.42 5.56
C THR A 145 12.39 1.85 5.51
N LEU A 146 11.54 2.85 5.64
CA LEU A 146 11.95 4.25 5.65
C LEU A 146 12.75 4.62 6.90
N ALA A 147 12.47 4.01 8.03
CA ALA A 147 13.19 4.24 9.28
C ALA A 147 14.60 3.64 9.27
N SER A 148 14.81 2.57 8.47
CA SER A 148 16.09 1.85 8.38
C SER A 148 17.07 2.45 7.38
N ALA A 149 16.74 3.58 6.77
CA ALA A 149 17.57 4.20 5.74
C ALA A 149 18.88 4.78 6.28
#